data_bac3ba441372145dad31a3f7d628c610
#
_entry.id   bac3ba441372145dad31a3f7d628c610
#
_cell.length_a   1.000
_cell.length_b   1.000
_cell.length_c   1.000
_cell.angle_alpha   90.00
_cell.angle_beta   90.00
_cell.angle_gamma   90.00
#
_symmetry.space_group_name_H-M   'P 1'
#
loop_
_entity.id
_entity.type
_entity.pdbx_description
1 polymer ?
#
loop_
_entity_poly.entity_id
_entity_poly.type
_entity_poly.pdbx_seq_one_letter_code
_entity_poly.pdbx_strand_id
1 'polypeptide(L)'
;ITTEFFWQSGVDWMVDNWYQGLQGFNAALIINILVPMKNSYLGMPVIATFVLVMGVGYIIGGVRSALVVAGFLLFIACTEWWDRALITAYMTTFAVIVSVVLGAIVGILCAQNSLATKSILLACDTFQTFPSFIYLIPVIMLFGVTDTSVLIAVIVYATIPATRYTVEGLRSVPQSLHDAGSMSGVNRIQRLVKIELPLAFPHIMLGINQTVVF
;
A
#
# COMPACT_ATOMS: atom_id res chain seq x y z
N ILE A 1 -5.99 -14.42 -33.95
CA ILE A 1 -6.06 -15.85 -33.60
C ILE A 1 -4.74 -16.33 -32.94
N THR A 2 -3.56 -15.81 -33.30
CA THR A 2 -2.26 -16.29 -32.80
C THR A 2 -1.82 -15.65 -31.47
N THR A 3 -2.22 -14.45 -31.17
CA THR A 3 -1.86 -13.76 -29.93
C THR A 3 -2.65 -14.23 -28.73
N GLU A 4 -3.92 -14.57 -28.91
CA GLU A 4 -4.76 -15.13 -27.82
C GLU A 4 -4.26 -16.50 -27.38
N PHE A 5 -3.85 -17.33 -28.34
CA PHE A 5 -3.33 -18.69 -28.07
C PHE A 5 -2.00 -18.65 -27.29
N PHE A 6 -1.13 -17.69 -27.57
CA PHE A 6 0.17 -17.54 -26.87
C PHE A 6 -0.02 -17.07 -25.42
N TRP A 7 -0.97 -16.16 -25.20
CA TRP A 7 -1.28 -15.63 -23.89
C TRP A 7 -1.99 -16.66 -22.99
N GLN A 8 -2.96 -17.39 -23.58
CA GLN A 8 -3.66 -18.45 -22.87
C GLN A 8 -2.72 -19.59 -22.45
N SER A 9 -1.89 -20.09 -23.37
CA SER A 9 -0.95 -21.18 -23.04
C SER A 9 0.07 -20.78 -21.99
N GLY A 10 0.48 -19.51 -21.93
CA GLY A 10 1.35 -18.98 -20.87
C GLY A 10 0.67 -18.95 -19.50
N VAL A 11 -0.58 -18.51 -19.46
CA VAL A 11 -1.37 -18.50 -18.22
C VAL A 11 -1.70 -19.92 -17.77
N ASP A 12 -2.11 -20.80 -18.66
CA ASP A 12 -2.39 -22.20 -18.34
C ASP A 12 -1.15 -22.91 -17.79
N TRP A 13 0.02 -22.69 -18.39
CA TRP A 13 1.28 -23.22 -17.86
C TRP A 13 1.60 -22.69 -16.44
N MET A 14 1.37 -21.40 -16.19
CA MET A 14 1.58 -20.80 -14.86
C MET A 14 0.60 -21.40 -13.85
N VAL A 15 -0.68 -21.56 -14.23
CA VAL A 15 -1.69 -22.16 -13.36
C VAL A 15 -1.30 -23.60 -13.04
N ASP A 16 -0.97 -24.41 -14.04
CA ASP A 16 -0.68 -25.84 -13.85
C ASP A 16 0.58 -26.07 -12.98
N ASN A 17 1.63 -25.27 -13.19
CA ASN A 17 2.89 -25.48 -12.47
C ASN A 17 2.93 -24.80 -11.07
N TRP A 18 2.18 -23.72 -10.90
CA TRP A 18 2.25 -22.93 -9.65
C TRP A 18 0.98 -23.07 -8.80
N TYR A 19 -0.05 -23.78 -9.30
CA TYR A 19 -1.35 -23.88 -8.65
C TYR A 19 -1.26 -24.30 -7.19
N GLN A 20 -0.52 -25.37 -6.89
CA GLN A 20 -0.38 -25.85 -5.50
C GLN A 20 0.32 -24.83 -4.59
N GLY A 21 1.38 -24.20 -5.09
CA GLY A 21 2.10 -23.15 -4.36
C GLY A 21 1.24 -21.90 -4.14
N LEU A 22 0.50 -21.46 -5.17
CA LEU A 22 -0.40 -20.33 -5.10
C LEU A 22 -1.57 -20.59 -4.15
N GLN A 23 -2.15 -21.78 -4.18
CA GLN A 23 -3.21 -22.17 -3.24
C GLN A 23 -2.70 -22.29 -1.81
N GLY A 24 -1.50 -22.82 -1.62
CA GLY A 24 -0.84 -22.86 -0.30
C GLY A 24 -0.57 -21.45 0.25
N PHE A 25 -0.07 -20.57 -0.58
CA PHE A 25 0.13 -19.14 -0.23
C PHE A 25 -1.20 -18.45 0.10
N ASN A 26 -2.23 -18.64 -0.73
CA ASN A 26 -3.56 -18.10 -0.51
C ASN A 26 -4.14 -18.57 0.83
N ALA A 27 -4.10 -19.87 1.09
CA ALA A 27 -4.57 -20.44 2.36
C ALA A 27 -3.80 -19.90 3.56
N ALA A 28 -2.47 -19.82 3.46
CA ALA A 28 -1.62 -19.29 4.53
C ALA A 28 -1.92 -17.82 4.81
N LEU A 29 -2.11 -17.00 3.79
CA LEU A 29 -2.44 -15.58 3.91
C LEU A 29 -3.83 -15.39 4.53
N ILE A 30 -4.83 -16.15 4.08
CA ILE A 30 -6.18 -16.10 4.63
C ILE A 30 -6.17 -16.51 6.11
N ILE A 31 -5.61 -17.68 6.44
CA ILE A 31 -5.72 -18.26 7.79
C ILE A 31 -4.88 -17.48 8.80
N ASN A 32 -3.64 -17.12 8.45
CA ASN A 32 -2.71 -16.53 9.41
C ASN A 32 -2.81 -15.00 9.51
N ILE A 33 -3.34 -14.33 8.50
CA ILE A 33 -3.36 -12.86 8.45
C ILE A 33 -4.78 -12.32 8.33
N LEU A 34 -5.51 -12.66 7.27
CA LEU A 34 -6.80 -12.02 6.99
C LEU A 34 -7.88 -12.38 8.01
N VAL A 35 -7.99 -13.65 8.38
CA VAL A 35 -8.99 -14.12 9.35
C VAL A 35 -8.74 -13.54 10.75
N PRO A 36 -7.53 -13.55 11.33
CA PRO A 36 -7.25 -12.91 12.60
C PRO A 36 -7.53 -11.39 12.58
N MET A 37 -7.11 -10.69 11.51
CA MET A 37 -7.37 -9.25 11.38
C MET A 37 -8.87 -8.97 11.28
N LYS A 38 -9.59 -9.69 10.41
CA LYS A 38 -11.04 -9.58 10.27
C LYS A 38 -11.74 -9.78 11.61
N ASN A 39 -11.40 -10.84 12.33
CA ASN A 39 -11.99 -11.13 13.63
C ASN A 39 -11.68 -10.04 14.67
N SER A 40 -10.48 -9.46 14.64
CA SER A 40 -10.12 -8.35 15.52
C SER A 40 -10.95 -7.10 15.24
N TYR A 41 -11.18 -6.77 13.98
CA TYR A 41 -12.01 -5.60 13.61
C TYR A 41 -13.49 -5.83 13.89
N LEU A 42 -14.06 -6.98 13.49
CA LEU A 42 -15.47 -7.31 13.73
C LEU A 42 -15.77 -7.55 15.23
N GLY A 43 -14.78 -7.99 15.99
CA GLY A 43 -14.90 -8.18 17.43
C GLY A 43 -14.80 -6.88 18.25
N MET A 44 -14.45 -5.75 17.64
CA MET A 44 -14.40 -4.47 18.34
C MET A 44 -15.82 -3.97 18.67
N PRO A 45 -16.10 -3.62 19.95
CA PRO A 45 -17.36 -2.99 20.30
C PRO A 45 -17.57 -1.69 19.49
N VAL A 46 -18.77 -1.46 19.01
CA VAL A 46 -19.14 -0.26 18.23
C VAL A 46 -18.67 1.01 18.94
N ILE A 47 -18.92 1.09 20.25
CA ILE A 47 -18.53 2.25 21.07
C ILE A 47 -17.01 2.46 21.07
N ALA A 48 -16.22 1.37 21.16
CA ALA A 48 -14.76 1.46 21.13
C ALA A 48 -14.26 1.98 19.79
N THR A 49 -14.84 1.52 18.68
CA THR A 49 -14.51 2.01 17.32
C THR A 49 -14.86 3.50 17.19
N PHE A 50 -16.03 3.94 17.70
CA PHE A 50 -16.39 5.36 17.72
C PHE A 50 -15.36 6.19 18.50
N VAL A 51 -15.01 5.79 19.71
CA VAL A 51 -14.05 6.52 20.55
C VAL A 51 -12.69 6.59 19.89
N LEU A 52 -12.23 5.48 19.30
CA LEU A 52 -10.92 5.42 18.64
C LEU A 52 -10.87 6.33 17.41
N VAL A 53 -11.83 6.19 16.49
CA VAL A 53 -11.80 6.93 15.20
C VAL A 53 -12.10 8.41 15.42
N MET A 54 -13.03 8.75 16.32
CA MET A 54 -13.27 10.15 16.74
C MET A 54 -12.05 10.75 17.45
N GLY A 55 -11.36 9.97 18.30
CA GLY A 55 -10.15 10.39 18.98
C GLY A 55 -9.04 10.75 18.00
N VAL A 56 -8.83 9.90 16.98
CA VAL A 56 -7.90 10.18 15.88
C VAL A 56 -8.32 11.45 15.12
N GLY A 57 -9.61 11.58 14.77
CA GLY A 57 -10.16 12.77 14.12
C GLY A 57 -9.95 14.04 14.94
N TYR A 58 -10.09 13.95 16.27
CA TYR A 58 -9.87 15.05 17.18
C TYR A 58 -8.38 15.48 17.23
N ILE A 59 -7.46 14.52 17.30
CA ILE A 59 -6.01 14.78 17.32
C ILE A 59 -5.55 15.47 16.04
N ILE A 60 -6.08 15.06 14.88
CA ILE A 60 -5.67 15.57 13.57
C ILE A 60 -6.29 16.95 13.27
N GLY A 61 -7.57 17.13 13.55
CA GLY A 61 -8.31 18.32 13.09
C GLY A 61 -9.20 18.96 14.16
N GLY A 62 -9.01 18.61 15.42
CA GLY A 62 -9.78 19.16 16.54
C GLY A 62 -11.26 18.74 16.53
N VAL A 63 -12.07 19.50 17.26
CA VAL A 63 -13.50 19.21 17.47
C VAL A 63 -14.29 19.13 16.14
N ARG A 64 -13.97 19.98 15.17
CA ARG A 64 -14.70 20.00 13.88
C ARG A 64 -14.50 18.69 13.13
N SER A 65 -13.28 18.20 13.06
CA SER A 65 -12.97 16.91 12.42
C SER A 65 -13.61 15.74 13.15
N ALA A 66 -13.56 15.75 14.48
CA ALA A 66 -14.23 14.72 15.30
C ALA A 66 -15.73 14.67 15.06
N LEU A 67 -16.40 15.82 14.95
CA LEU A 67 -17.85 15.89 14.68
C LEU A 67 -18.21 15.38 13.28
N VAL A 68 -17.41 15.71 12.26
CA VAL A 68 -17.61 15.18 10.90
C VAL A 68 -17.45 13.67 10.88
N VAL A 69 -16.41 13.16 11.51
CA VAL A 69 -16.16 11.70 11.63
C VAL A 69 -17.30 11.03 12.38
N ALA A 70 -17.79 11.62 13.49
CA ALA A 70 -18.94 11.11 14.23
C ALA A 70 -20.19 11.02 13.35
N GLY A 71 -20.46 12.05 12.55
CA GLY A 71 -21.58 12.06 11.61
C GLY A 71 -21.51 10.92 10.59
N PHE A 72 -20.36 10.66 10.00
CA PHE A 72 -20.17 9.53 9.08
C PHE A 72 -20.30 8.17 9.78
N LEU A 73 -19.74 8.01 10.98
CA LEU A 73 -19.86 6.76 11.74
C LEU A 73 -21.31 6.49 12.12
N LEU A 74 -22.07 7.51 12.55
CA LEU A 74 -23.48 7.41 12.83
C LEU A 74 -24.28 7.03 11.57
N PHE A 75 -23.98 7.66 10.44
CA PHE A 75 -24.60 7.30 9.16
C PHE A 75 -24.39 5.83 8.81
N ILE A 76 -23.13 5.33 8.90
CA ILE A 76 -22.79 3.93 8.63
C ILE A 76 -23.54 3.00 9.61
N ALA A 77 -23.61 3.34 10.90
CA ALA A 77 -24.28 2.55 11.89
C ALA A 77 -25.81 2.50 11.66
N CYS A 78 -26.44 3.63 11.26
CA CYS A 78 -27.85 3.71 10.98
C CYS A 78 -28.29 3.02 9.68
N THR A 79 -27.36 2.84 8.72
CA THR A 79 -27.64 2.21 7.43
C THR A 79 -27.38 0.71 7.40
N GLU A 80 -27.05 0.09 8.54
CA GLU A 80 -26.73 -1.35 8.67
C GLU A 80 -25.48 -1.79 7.84
N TRP A 81 -24.64 -0.83 7.47
CA TRP A 81 -23.42 -1.10 6.71
C TRP A 81 -22.17 -1.28 7.60
N TRP A 82 -22.37 -1.39 8.90
CA TRP A 82 -21.29 -1.44 9.89
C TRP A 82 -20.28 -2.56 9.62
N ASP A 83 -20.74 -3.79 9.45
CA ASP A 83 -19.87 -4.94 9.22
C ASP A 83 -19.09 -4.80 7.90
N ARG A 84 -19.73 -4.28 6.86
CA ARG A 84 -19.07 -4.04 5.56
C ARG A 84 -18.01 -2.95 5.65
N ALA A 85 -18.27 -1.90 6.41
CA ALA A 85 -17.30 -0.84 6.67
C ALA A 85 -16.09 -1.38 7.42
N LEU A 86 -16.26 -2.23 8.43
CA LEU A 86 -15.17 -2.87 9.16
C LEU A 86 -14.37 -3.83 8.27
N ILE A 87 -15.03 -4.58 7.37
CA ILE A 87 -14.37 -5.43 6.38
C ILE A 87 -13.50 -4.59 5.45
N THR A 88 -14.03 -3.50 4.92
CA THR A 88 -13.25 -2.58 4.08
C THR A 88 -12.10 -1.97 4.88
N ALA A 89 -12.33 -1.55 6.11
CA ALA A 89 -11.32 -0.95 6.97
C ALA A 89 -10.12 -1.87 7.23
N TYR A 90 -10.33 -3.16 7.58
CA TYR A 90 -9.21 -4.06 7.80
C TYR A 90 -8.44 -4.35 6.51
N MET A 91 -9.15 -4.56 5.38
CA MET A 91 -8.51 -4.82 4.08
C MET A 91 -7.67 -3.63 3.63
N THR A 92 -8.23 -2.41 3.71
CA THR A 92 -7.52 -1.19 3.37
C THR A 92 -6.32 -0.98 4.29
N THR A 93 -6.48 -1.15 5.60
CA THR A 93 -5.36 -0.99 6.56
C THR A 93 -4.21 -1.93 6.22
N PHE A 94 -4.51 -3.21 5.97
CA PHE A 94 -3.48 -4.18 5.60
C PHE A 94 -2.83 -3.83 4.26
N ALA A 95 -3.62 -3.52 3.23
CA ALA A 95 -3.12 -3.16 1.92
C ALA A 95 -2.20 -1.94 1.99
N VAL A 96 -2.60 -0.88 2.69
CA VAL A 96 -1.79 0.34 2.86
C VAL A 96 -0.47 0.05 3.56
N ILE A 97 -0.49 -0.69 4.68
CA ILE A 97 0.74 -1.03 5.41
C ILE A 97 1.72 -1.78 4.49
N VAL A 98 1.24 -2.82 3.80
CA VAL A 98 2.09 -3.62 2.91
C VAL A 98 2.59 -2.78 1.75
N SER A 99 1.72 -2.00 1.11
CA SER A 99 2.07 -1.14 -0.03
C SER A 99 3.10 -0.08 0.34
N VAL A 100 2.95 0.56 1.50
CA VAL A 100 3.90 1.57 1.99
C VAL A 100 5.26 0.93 2.29
N VAL A 101 5.28 -0.22 2.95
CA VAL A 101 6.54 -0.93 3.25
C VAL A 101 7.24 -1.35 1.96
N LEU A 102 6.52 -1.98 1.01
CA LEU A 102 7.08 -2.39 -0.27
C LEU A 102 7.55 -1.18 -1.08
N GLY A 103 6.72 -0.13 -1.17
CA GLY A 103 7.04 1.09 -1.88
C GLY A 103 8.23 1.83 -1.29
N ALA A 104 8.34 1.88 0.03
CA ALA A 104 9.51 2.45 0.70
C ALA A 104 10.79 1.65 0.42
N ILE A 105 10.75 0.32 0.50
CA ILE A 105 11.90 -0.54 0.19
C ILE A 105 12.35 -0.32 -1.25
N VAL A 106 11.44 -0.45 -2.22
CA VAL A 106 11.75 -0.26 -3.64
C VAL A 106 12.25 1.17 -3.90
N GLY A 107 11.58 2.17 -3.32
CA GLY A 107 11.94 3.58 -3.46
C GLY A 107 13.33 3.88 -2.92
N ILE A 108 13.68 3.39 -1.73
CA ILE A 108 15.02 3.57 -1.14
C ILE A 108 16.10 2.92 -2.00
N LEU A 109 15.87 1.70 -2.47
CA LEU A 109 16.84 0.99 -3.31
C LEU A 109 17.06 1.70 -4.65
N CYS A 110 15.99 2.15 -5.30
CA CYS A 110 16.05 2.82 -6.59
C CYS A 110 16.62 4.25 -6.50
N ALA A 111 16.40 4.96 -5.40
CA ALA A 111 16.88 6.33 -5.21
C ALA A 111 18.41 6.45 -5.19
N GLN A 112 19.12 5.35 -4.89
CA GLN A 112 20.58 5.33 -4.80
C GLN A 112 21.29 5.33 -6.16
N ASN A 113 20.60 5.02 -7.26
CA ASN A 113 21.17 4.94 -8.59
C ASN A 113 20.34 5.75 -9.59
N SER A 114 20.99 6.62 -10.36
CA SER A 114 20.30 7.51 -11.31
C SER A 114 19.54 6.77 -12.42
N LEU A 115 20.09 5.64 -12.91
CA LEU A 115 19.40 4.80 -13.90
C LEU A 115 18.19 4.11 -13.28
N ALA A 116 18.35 3.50 -12.10
CA ALA A 116 17.25 2.87 -11.38
C ALA A 116 16.14 3.88 -11.06
N THR A 117 16.50 5.10 -10.62
CA THR A 117 15.55 6.20 -10.39
C THR A 117 14.73 6.50 -11.65
N LYS A 118 15.39 6.71 -12.79
CA LYS A 118 14.68 7.03 -14.05
C LYS A 118 13.75 5.90 -14.48
N SER A 119 14.23 4.67 -14.39
CA SER A 119 13.45 3.49 -14.79
C SER A 119 12.24 3.28 -13.90
N ILE A 120 12.40 3.40 -12.58
CA ILE A 120 11.27 3.18 -11.66
C ILE A 120 10.22 4.31 -11.75
N LEU A 121 10.65 5.56 -11.92
CA LEU A 121 9.71 6.67 -12.10
C LEU A 121 8.93 6.53 -13.40
N LEU A 122 9.61 6.15 -14.51
CA LEU A 122 8.94 5.87 -15.78
C LEU A 122 7.94 4.70 -15.63
N ALA A 123 8.33 3.64 -14.92
CA ALA A 123 7.43 2.53 -14.64
C ALA A 123 6.22 2.99 -13.79
N CYS A 124 6.43 3.76 -12.73
CA CYS A 124 5.34 4.34 -11.94
C CYS A 124 4.39 5.17 -12.81
N ASP A 125 4.91 6.06 -13.65
CA ASP A 125 4.11 6.88 -14.55
C ASP A 125 3.29 6.01 -15.51
N THR A 126 3.91 4.99 -16.10
CA THR A 126 3.24 4.06 -17.02
C THR A 126 2.13 3.28 -16.31
N PHE A 127 2.43 2.70 -15.16
CA PHE A 127 1.45 1.91 -14.42
C PHE A 127 0.29 2.74 -13.85
N GLN A 128 0.50 4.01 -13.51
CA GLN A 128 -0.57 4.90 -13.08
C GLN A 128 -1.54 5.32 -14.20
N THR A 129 -1.13 5.20 -15.47
CA THR A 129 -2.04 5.48 -16.60
C THR A 129 -3.07 4.39 -16.83
N PHE A 130 -2.82 3.19 -16.33
CA PHE A 130 -3.76 2.08 -16.45
C PHE A 130 -4.88 2.19 -15.42
N PRO A 131 -6.14 1.89 -15.81
CA PRO A 131 -7.22 1.74 -14.84
C PRO A 131 -6.91 0.67 -13.80
N SER A 132 -7.19 0.94 -12.52
CA SER A 132 -6.88 0.03 -11.40
C SER A 132 -7.43 -1.40 -11.59
N PHE A 133 -8.55 -1.55 -12.27
CA PHE A 133 -9.15 -2.87 -12.55
C PHE A 133 -8.28 -3.80 -13.41
N ILE A 134 -7.36 -3.25 -14.21
CA ILE A 134 -6.46 -4.06 -15.05
C ILE A 134 -5.59 -4.97 -14.19
N TYR A 135 -5.20 -4.53 -12.99
CA TYR A 135 -4.38 -5.34 -12.08
C TYR A 135 -5.14 -6.51 -11.46
N LEU A 136 -6.47 -6.39 -11.37
CA LEU A 136 -7.32 -7.43 -10.80
C LEU A 136 -7.47 -8.64 -11.73
N ILE A 137 -7.49 -8.41 -13.05
CA ILE A 137 -7.73 -9.49 -14.05
C ILE A 137 -6.70 -10.64 -13.90
N PRO A 138 -5.38 -10.41 -14.01
CA PRO A 138 -4.41 -11.50 -13.89
C PRO A 138 -4.42 -12.14 -12.50
N VAL A 139 -4.71 -11.38 -11.45
CA VAL A 139 -4.76 -11.91 -10.09
C VAL A 139 -5.97 -12.83 -9.91
N ILE A 140 -7.13 -12.48 -10.45
CA ILE A 140 -8.31 -13.37 -10.43
C ILE A 140 -8.04 -14.66 -11.22
N MET A 141 -7.32 -14.59 -12.32
CA MET A 141 -6.97 -15.78 -13.10
C MET A 141 -6.10 -16.76 -12.29
N LEU A 142 -5.25 -16.26 -11.39
CA LEU A 142 -4.34 -17.08 -10.57
C LEU A 142 -4.97 -17.56 -9.25
N PHE A 143 -5.75 -16.72 -8.58
CA PHE A 143 -6.27 -16.96 -7.23
C PHE A 143 -7.79 -17.13 -7.16
N GLY A 144 -8.48 -17.00 -8.29
CA GLY A 144 -9.95 -17.00 -8.34
C GLY A 144 -10.54 -15.69 -7.81
N VAL A 145 -11.86 -15.63 -7.69
CA VAL A 145 -12.60 -14.47 -7.14
C VAL A 145 -12.63 -14.59 -5.61
N THR A 146 -11.61 -14.06 -4.96
CA THR A 146 -11.42 -14.15 -3.50
C THR A 146 -11.00 -12.79 -2.91
N ASP A 147 -11.16 -12.64 -1.59
CA ASP A 147 -10.67 -11.44 -0.86
C ASP A 147 -9.15 -11.26 -1.06
N THR A 148 -8.41 -12.36 -1.17
CA THR A 148 -6.97 -12.34 -1.46
C THR A 148 -6.67 -11.71 -2.81
N SER A 149 -7.46 -12.02 -3.84
CA SER A 149 -7.26 -11.47 -5.18
C SER A 149 -7.45 -9.96 -5.21
N VAL A 150 -8.48 -9.48 -4.54
CA VAL A 150 -8.72 -8.04 -4.37
C VAL A 150 -7.57 -7.39 -3.62
N LEU A 151 -7.14 -8.00 -2.51
CA LEU A 151 -6.07 -7.47 -1.68
C LEU A 151 -4.74 -7.37 -2.45
N ILE A 152 -4.35 -8.43 -3.17
CA ILE A 152 -3.11 -8.43 -3.97
C ILE A 152 -3.16 -7.35 -5.06
N ALA A 153 -4.27 -7.24 -5.77
CA ALA A 153 -4.43 -6.23 -6.82
C ALA A 153 -4.33 -4.80 -6.25
N VAL A 154 -4.96 -4.55 -5.10
CA VAL A 154 -4.87 -3.26 -4.40
C VAL A 154 -3.44 -2.99 -3.93
N ILE A 155 -2.73 -3.96 -3.34
CA ILE A 155 -1.35 -3.80 -2.91
C ILE A 155 -0.44 -3.44 -4.09
N VAL A 156 -0.54 -4.15 -5.21
CA VAL A 156 0.26 -3.87 -6.41
C VAL A 156 0.05 -2.43 -6.88
N TYR A 157 -1.20 -2.01 -7.01
CA TYR A 157 -1.54 -0.67 -7.48
C TYR A 157 -1.14 0.42 -6.47
N ALA A 158 -1.45 0.23 -5.19
CA ALA A 158 -1.18 1.19 -4.13
C ALA A 158 0.32 1.31 -3.77
N THR A 159 1.15 0.33 -4.16
CA THR A 159 2.62 0.41 -4.01
C THR A 159 3.23 1.47 -4.94
N ILE A 160 2.59 1.79 -6.06
CA ILE A 160 3.12 2.72 -7.06
C ILE A 160 3.32 4.13 -6.49
N PRO A 161 2.30 4.81 -5.91
CA PRO A 161 2.50 6.12 -5.30
C PRO A 161 3.48 6.09 -4.13
N ALA A 162 3.43 5.06 -3.28
CA ALA A 162 4.38 4.92 -2.17
C ALA A 162 5.84 4.87 -2.66
N THR A 163 6.11 4.11 -3.73
CA THR A 163 7.43 4.03 -4.38
C THR A 163 7.85 5.39 -4.95
N ARG A 164 6.98 6.01 -5.73
CA ARG A 164 7.25 7.28 -6.40
C ARG A 164 7.65 8.37 -5.41
N TYR A 165 6.79 8.64 -4.43
CA TYR A 165 7.02 9.68 -3.44
C TYR A 165 8.23 9.41 -2.54
N THR A 166 8.56 8.14 -2.28
CA THR A 166 9.80 7.78 -1.58
C THR A 166 11.03 8.12 -2.41
N VAL A 167 11.03 7.80 -3.71
CA VAL A 167 12.14 8.15 -4.62
C VAL A 167 12.29 9.66 -4.74
N GLU A 168 11.20 10.38 -5.00
CA GLU A 168 11.19 11.84 -5.14
C GLU A 168 11.63 12.53 -3.86
N GLY A 169 11.17 12.06 -2.69
CA GLY A 169 11.57 12.58 -1.40
C GLY A 169 13.05 12.42 -1.12
N LEU A 170 13.61 11.25 -1.35
CA LEU A 170 15.05 11.02 -1.17
C LEU A 170 15.91 11.81 -2.16
N ARG A 171 15.43 11.99 -3.37
CA ARG A 171 16.12 12.78 -4.42
C ARG A 171 15.99 14.28 -4.24
N SER A 172 15.02 14.75 -3.47
CA SER A 172 14.86 16.18 -3.15
C SER A 172 15.83 16.69 -2.10
N VAL A 173 16.56 15.79 -1.41
CA VAL A 173 17.57 16.18 -0.40
C VAL A 173 18.72 16.92 -1.08
N PRO A 174 19.07 18.14 -0.63
CA PRO A 174 20.14 18.93 -1.22
C PRO A 174 21.51 18.24 -1.19
N GLN A 175 22.26 18.33 -2.30
CA GLN A 175 23.59 17.72 -2.41
C GLN A 175 24.56 18.22 -1.32
N SER A 176 24.44 19.47 -0.89
CA SER A 176 25.25 20.04 0.18
C SER A 176 25.14 19.26 1.50
N LEU A 177 24.00 18.66 1.80
CA LEU A 177 23.82 17.83 2.99
C LEU A 177 24.44 16.44 2.82
N HIS A 178 24.43 15.89 1.60
CA HIS A 178 25.19 14.67 1.30
C HIS A 178 26.69 14.87 1.46
N ASP A 179 27.21 16.02 0.98
CA ASP A 179 28.63 16.37 1.08
C ASP A 179 29.04 16.62 2.53
N ALA A 180 28.23 17.36 3.29
CA ALA A 180 28.48 17.60 4.73
C ALA A 180 28.48 16.29 5.54
N GLY A 181 27.54 15.38 5.25
CA GLY A 181 27.53 14.05 5.86
C GLY A 181 28.78 13.25 5.54
N SER A 182 29.22 13.27 4.27
CA SER A 182 30.43 12.57 3.83
C SER A 182 31.69 13.12 4.49
N MET A 183 31.81 14.44 4.62
CA MET A 183 32.92 15.10 5.33
C MET A 183 32.95 14.77 6.82
N SER A 184 31.79 14.50 7.43
CA SER A 184 31.67 14.09 8.84
C SER A 184 31.98 12.61 9.08
N GLY A 185 32.40 11.86 8.06
CA GLY A 185 32.75 10.44 8.16
C GLY A 185 31.55 9.51 8.35
N VAL A 186 30.33 9.95 8.03
CA VAL A 186 29.11 9.16 8.16
C VAL A 186 29.05 8.10 7.04
N ASN A 187 28.80 6.85 7.39
CA ASN A 187 28.62 5.79 6.40
C ASN A 187 27.29 5.94 5.65
N ARG A 188 27.12 5.18 4.53
CA ARG A 188 25.91 5.25 3.68
C ARG A 188 24.61 5.02 4.44
N ILE A 189 24.57 4.03 5.35
CA ILE A 189 23.37 3.70 6.13
C ILE A 189 23.07 4.81 7.14
N GLN A 190 24.09 5.32 7.81
CA GLN A 190 23.94 6.44 8.75
C GLN A 190 23.44 7.69 8.03
N ARG A 191 23.94 7.99 6.84
CA ARG A 191 23.48 9.10 6.02
C ARG A 191 22.01 8.93 5.64
N LEU A 192 21.65 7.73 5.14
CA LEU A 192 20.25 7.42 4.80
C LEU A 192 19.31 7.63 6.00
N VAL A 193 19.65 7.05 7.16
CA VAL A 193 18.76 7.04 8.32
C VAL A 193 18.75 8.38 9.07
N LYS A 194 19.90 9.06 9.17
CA LYS A 194 20.02 10.29 9.99
C LYS A 194 19.83 11.59 9.22
N ILE A 195 20.01 11.57 7.90
CA ILE A 195 19.94 12.77 7.06
C ILE A 195 18.81 12.65 6.02
N GLU A 196 18.93 11.63 5.12
CA GLU A 196 18.06 11.54 3.95
C GLU A 196 16.61 11.24 4.32
N LEU A 197 16.35 10.20 5.12
CA LEU A 197 15.00 9.80 5.51
C LEU A 197 14.26 10.88 6.32
N PRO A 198 14.86 11.53 7.33
CA PRO A 198 14.18 12.61 8.05
C PRO A 198 13.81 13.79 7.14
N LEU A 199 14.67 14.14 6.18
CA LEU A 199 14.39 15.22 5.23
C LEU A 199 13.40 14.83 4.15
N ALA A 200 13.41 13.57 3.72
CA ALA A 200 12.45 13.01 2.78
C ALA A 200 11.07 12.75 3.41
N PHE A 201 10.98 12.69 4.74
CA PHE A 201 9.77 12.28 5.46
C PHE A 201 8.49 13.03 5.06
N PRO A 202 8.48 14.35 4.83
CA PRO A 202 7.29 15.05 4.35
C PRO A 202 6.77 14.53 3.01
N HIS A 203 7.68 14.21 2.07
CA HIS A 203 7.31 13.61 0.78
C HIS A 203 6.81 12.18 0.94
N ILE A 204 7.45 11.40 1.81
CA ILE A 204 6.99 10.03 2.12
C ILE A 204 5.59 10.06 2.72
N MET A 205 5.28 11.02 3.58
CA MET A 205 3.94 11.20 4.13
C MET A 205 2.90 11.54 3.06
N LEU A 206 3.27 12.36 2.06
CA LEU A 206 2.41 12.58 0.88
C LEU A 206 2.17 11.27 0.12
N GLY A 207 3.20 10.44 -0.04
CA GLY A 207 3.09 9.12 -0.64
C GLY A 207 2.12 8.21 0.12
N ILE A 208 2.21 8.17 1.45
CA ILE A 208 1.28 7.41 2.29
C ILE A 208 -0.16 7.91 2.11
N ASN A 209 -0.36 9.22 2.13
CA ASN A 209 -1.67 9.82 1.91
C ASN A 209 -2.25 9.41 0.53
N GLN A 210 -1.44 9.47 -0.52
CA GLN A 210 -1.87 9.03 -1.86
C GLN A 210 -2.17 7.52 -1.87
N THR A 211 -1.38 6.69 -1.21
CA THR A 211 -1.60 5.23 -1.11
C THR A 211 -2.94 4.89 -0.44
N VAL A 212 -3.40 5.71 0.51
CA VAL A 212 -4.70 5.51 1.18
C VAL A 212 -5.87 5.91 0.28
N VAL A 213 -5.67 6.90 -0.61
CA VAL A 213 -6.72 7.41 -1.50
C VAL A 213 -6.94 6.50 -2.71
N PHE A 214 -5.90 5.77 -3.12
CA PHE A 214 -5.95 4.82 -4.24
C PHE A 214 -6.57 3.48 -3.84
#